data_6034d93b94979341fe31621a4603cc89
#
_entry.id   6034d93b94979341fe31621a4603cc89
#
_cell.length_a   1.000
_cell.length_b   1.000
_cell.length_c   1.000
_cell.angle_alpha   90.00
_cell.angle_beta   90.00
_cell.angle_gamma   90.00
#
_symmetry.space_group_name_H-M   'P 1'
#
loop_
_entity.id
_entity.type
_entity.pdbx_description
1 polymer ?
#
loop_
_entity_poly.entity_id
_entity_poly.type
_entity_poly.pdbx_seq_one_letter_code
_entity_poly.pdbx_strand_id
1 'polypeptide(L)' 'MTKRSKPVDLERREKIQNYFWNEVGAVEHISLPKLKDAIKKQFNNENDRFVQEQIGLMQTESRIRVESNVKVWIKRPNKG' A
#
# COMPACT_ATOMS: atom_id res chain seq x y z
N MET A 1 -12.73 23.51 6.89
CA MET A 1 -12.65 22.05 6.77
C MET A 1 -11.29 21.59 6.31
N THR A 2 -10.75 20.67 7.01
CA THR A 2 -9.43 20.18 6.71
C THR A 2 -9.42 19.31 5.48
N LYS A 3 -8.42 19.52 4.65
CA LYS A 3 -8.24 18.65 3.51
C LYS A 3 -7.47 17.43 3.92
N ARG A 4 -7.90 16.34 3.46
CA ARG A 4 -7.20 15.11 3.75
C ARG A 4 -7.53 14.11 2.67
N SER A 5 -6.91 12.96 2.75
CA SER A 5 -7.18 11.93 1.79
C SER A 5 -8.66 11.63 1.73
N LYS A 6 -9.15 11.38 0.56
CA LYS A 6 -10.53 10.96 0.43
C LYS A 6 -10.71 9.63 1.12
N PRO A 7 -11.84 9.42 1.78
CA PRO A 7 -12.10 8.14 2.44
C PRO A 7 -11.96 6.96 1.50
N VAL A 8 -12.34 7.13 0.25
CA VAL A 8 -12.23 6.06 -0.73
C VAL A 8 -10.78 5.67 -0.96
N ASP A 9 -9.90 6.66 -1.05
CA ASP A 9 -8.50 6.37 -1.27
C ASP A 9 -7.90 5.65 -0.07
N LEU A 10 -8.26 6.10 1.11
CA LEU A 10 -7.77 5.47 2.33
C LEU A 10 -8.23 4.02 2.40
N GLU A 11 -9.48 3.77 2.06
CA GLU A 11 -10.01 2.42 2.06
C GLU A 11 -9.27 1.53 1.09
N ARG A 12 -8.92 2.07 -0.06
CA ARG A 12 -8.22 1.28 -1.06
C ARG A 12 -6.83 0.91 -0.59
N ARG A 13 -6.15 1.84 0.08
CA ARG A 13 -4.86 1.52 0.65
C ARG A 13 -4.98 0.45 1.73
N GLU A 14 -6.04 0.53 2.52
CA GLU A 14 -6.28 -0.49 3.53
C GLU A 14 -6.53 -1.86 2.90
N LYS A 15 -7.29 -1.88 1.83
CA LYS A 15 -7.59 -3.14 1.15
C LYS A 15 -6.32 -3.77 0.62
N ILE A 16 -5.44 -2.96 0.06
CA ILE A 16 -4.18 -3.47 -0.45
C ILE A 16 -3.37 -4.07 0.68
N GLN A 17 -3.29 -3.35 1.80
CA GLN A 17 -2.57 -3.83 2.95
C GLN A 17 -3.14 -5.15 3.45
N ASN A 18 -4.46 -5.22 3.59
CA ASN A 18 -5.09 -6.43 4.08
C ASN A 18 -4.87 -7.60 3.15
N TYR A 19 -4.97 -7.34 1.85
CA TYR A 19 -4.78 -8.39 0.87
C TYR A 19 -3.40 -9.03 1.00
N PHE A 20 -2.37 -8.20 1.04
CA PHE A 20 -1.02 -8.73 1.14
C PHE A 20 -0.73 -9.30 2.52
N TRP A 21 -1.31 -8.70 3.54
CA TRP A 21 -1.13 -9.24 4.88
C TRP A 21 -1.66 -10.66 4.96
N ASN A 22 -2.80 -10.90 4.32
CA ASN A 22 -3.37 -12.24 4.31
C ASN A 22 -2.49 -13.21 3.52
N GLU A 23 -1.72 -12.70 2.57
CA GLU A 23 -0.88 -13.56 1.76
C GLU A 23 0.45 -13.87 2.41
N VAL A 24 1.11 -12.87 2.91
CA VAL A 24 2.49 -13.05 3.39
C VAL A 24 2.64 -12.83 4.88
N GLY A 25 1.73 -12.14 5.49
CA GLY A 25 1.83 -11.86 6.92
C GLY A 25 3.09 -11.10 7.25
N ALA A 26 3.66 -11.42 8.40
CA ALA A 26 4.89 -10.76 8.84
C ALA A 26 6.12 -11.58 8.51
N VAL A 27 5.95 -12.75 7.91
CA VAL A 27 7.09 -13.65 7.70
C VAL A 27 7.72 -13.53 6.34
N GLU A 28 7.01 -12.91 5.39
CA GLU A 28 7.54 -12.78 4.04
C GLU A 28 7.33 -11.37 3.54
N HIS A 29 8.02 -11.05 2.48
CA HIS A 29 7.90 -9.76 1.83
C HIS A 29 7.39 -9.94 0.42
N ILE A 30 6.98 -8.84 -0.21
CA ILE A 30 6.61 -8.85 -1.62
C ILE A 30 7.58 -7.94 -2.36
N SER A 31 7.59 -8.05 -3.67
CA SER A 31 8.43 -7.17 -4.47
C SER A 31 7.73 -5.83 -4.67
N LEU A 32 8.51 -4.80 -4.90
CA LEU A 32 7.94 -3.49 -5.16
C LEU A 32 7.08 -3.48 -6.41
N PRO A 33 7.50 -4.10 -7.52
CA PRO A 33 6.62 -4.15 -8.70
C PRO A 33 5.28 -4.79 -8.41
N LYS A 34 5.26 -5.79 -7.55
CA LYS A 34 4.00 -6.44 -7.21
C LYS A 34 3.09 -5.47 -6.46
N LEU A 35 3.67 -4.69 -5.56
CA LEU A 35 2.89 -3.69 -4.85
C LEU A 35 2.37 -2.63 -5.81
N LYS A 36 3.22 -2.16 -6.70
CA LYS A 36 2.81 -1.16 -7.67
C LYS A 36 1.65 -1.65 -8.53
N ASP A 37 1.73 -2.90 -8.94
CA ASP A 37 0.68 -3.48 -9.77
C ASP A 37 -0.65 -3.51 -9.03
N ALA A 38 -0.61 -3.88 -7.76
CA ALA A 38 -1.81 -3.92 -6.96
C ALA A 38 -2.42 -2.53 -6.81
N ILE A 39 -1.57 -1.52 -6.63
CA ILE A 39 -2.05 -0.15 -6.52
C ILE A 39 -2.72 0.28 -7.82
N LYS A 40 -2.09 -0.02 -8.95
CA LYS A 40 -2.65 0.36 -10.23
C LYS A 40 -4.04 -0.25 -10.41
N LYS A 41 -4.18 -1.50 -10.04
CA LYS A 41 -5.45 -2.18 -10.20
C LYS A 41 -6.50 -1.65 -9.23
N GLN A 42 -6.12 -1.49 -7.98
CA GLN A 42 -7.08 -1.08 -6.96
C GLN A 42 -7.59 0.33 -7.23
N PHE A 43 -6.72 1.19 -7.74
CA PHE A 43 -7.10 2.57 -8.02
C PHE A 43 -7.49 2.80 -9.46
N ASN A 44 -7.33 1.77 -10.31
CA ASN A 44 -7.60 1.89 -11.74
C ASN A 44 -6.85 3.08 -12.33
N ASN A 45 -5.57 3.17 -12.00
CA ASN A 45 -4.75 4.29 -12.40
C ASN A 45 -3.34 3.80 -12.62
N GLU A 46 -2.84 3.94 -13.84
CA GLU A 46 -1.50 3.43 -14.19
C GLU A 46 -0.45 4.51 -14.23
N ASN A 47 -0.78 5.70 -13.75
CA ASN A 47 0.18 6.79 -13.72
C ASN A 47 1.25 6.51 -12.66
N ASP A 48 2.51 6.48 -13.08
CA ASP A 48 3.60 6.15 -12.17
C ASP A 48 3.71 7.13 -11.01
N ARG A 49 3.51 8.41 -11.29
CA ARG A 49 3.61 9.40 -10.22
C ARG A 49 2.54 9.16 -9.17
N PHE A 50 1.33 8.86 -9.63
CA PHE A 50 0.24 8.57 -8.71
C PHE A 50 0.58 7.34 -7.85
N VAL A 51 1.11 6.31 -8.48
CA VAL A 51 1.47 5.08 -7.77
C VAL A 51 2.54 5.37 -6.73
N GLN A 52 3.55 6.16 -7.10
CA GLN A 52 4.60 6.52 -6.16
C GLN A 52 4.03 7.29 -4.97
N GLU A 53 3.08 8.16 -5.23
CA GLU A 53 2.43 8.90 -4.14
C GLU A 53 1.73 7.96 -3.18
N GLN A 54 1.03 6.97 -3.72
CA GLN A 54 0.32 6.03 -2.87
C GLN A 54 1.31 5.22 -2.04
N ILE A 55 2.43 4.83 -2.62
CA ILE A 55 3.44 4.11 -1.86
C ILE A 55 3.95 4.98 -0.70
N GLY A 56 4.22 6.24 -0.99
CA GLY A 56 4.67 7.14 0.07
C GLY A 56 3.65 7.30 1.17
N LEU A 57 2.38 7.41 0.80
CA LEU A 57 1.33 7.52 1.80
C LEU A 57 1.21 6.25 2.63
N MET A 58 1.34 5.10 1.99
CA MET A 58 1.28 3.85 2.74
C MET A 58 2.42 3.73 3.73
N GLN A 59 3.59 4.22 3.37
CA GLN A 59 4.71 4.26 4.31
C GLN A 59 4.44 5.21 5.46
N THR A 60 3.94 6.39 5.13
CA THR A 60 3.62 7.38 6.16
C THR A 60 2.56 6.87 7.11
N GLU A 61 1.61 6.11 6.59
CA GLU A 61 0.54 5.56 7.41
C GLU A 61 0.96 4.26 8.11
N SER A 62 2.22 3.89 7.97
CA SER A 62 2.75 2.66 8.59
C SER A 62 2.04 1.42 8.10
N ARG A 63 1.66 1.40 6.84
CA ARG A 63 1.03 0.23 6.27
C ARG A 63 2.03 -0.71 5.63
N ILE A 64 3.15 -0.18 5.18
CA ILE A 64 4.21 -0.98 4.57
C ILE A 64 5.56 -0.40 4.97
N ARG A 65 6.58 -1.21 4.77
CA ARG A 65 7.96 -0.76 4.93
C ARG A 65 8.73 -1.20 3.69
N VAL A 66 9.21 -0.23 2.94
CA VAL A 66 9.97 -0.53 1.73
C VAL A 66 11.43 -0.61 2.09
N GLU A 67 12.00 -1.80 1.95
CA GLU A 67 13.39 -2.01 2.23
C GLU A 67 14.23 -1.89 0.96
N SER A 68 13.71 -2.40 -0.14
CA SER A 68 14.39 -2.31 -1.42
C SER A 68 13.36 -2.59 -2.51
N ASN A 69 13.81 -2.57 -3.76
CA ASN A 69 12.91 -2.85 -4.88
C ASN A 69 12.34 -4.26 -4.82
N VAL A 70 13.02 -5.16 -4.16
CA VAL A 70 12.56 -6.55 -4.10
C VAL A 70 12.03 -6.93 -2.74
N LYS A 71 12.09 -6.03 -1.77
CA LYS A 71 11.64 -6.35 -0.42
C LYS A 71 10.75 -5.24 0.11
N VAL A 72 9.46 -5.51 0.14
CA VAL A 72 8.49 -4.64 0.75
C VAL A 72 7.76 -5.45 1.82
N TRP A 73 7.86 -4.99 3.05
CA TRP A 73 7.23 -5.67 4.17
C TRP A 73 5.86 -5.07 4.44
N ILE A 74 4.90 -5.93 4.68
CA ILE A 74 3.54 -5.48 4.97
C ILE A 74 3.41 -5.36 6.47
N LYS A 75 2.89 -4.23 6.91
CA LYS A 75 2.66 -4.02 8.34
C LYS A 75 1.31 -4.59 8.73
N ARG A 76 1.21 -4.96 9.99
CA ARG A 76 -0.04 -5.50 10.50
C ARG A 76 -1.12 -4.43 10.40
N PRO A 77 -2.26 -4.78 9.80
CA PRO A 77 -3.35 -3.82 9.73
C PRO A 77 -3.83 -3.42 11.11
N ASN A 78 -4.11 -2.15 11.26
CA ASN A 78 -4.60 -1.63 12.51
C ASN A 78 -6.12 -1.74 12.53
N LYS A 79 -6.62 -2.58 13.39
CA LYS A 79 -8.05 -2.79 13.42
C LYS A 79 -8.79 -1.76 14.24
N GLY A 80 -8.08 -0.94 14.88
CA GLY A 80 -8.64 0.17 15.60
C GLY A 80 -9.64 -0.14 16.65
#